data_adfc5528f748fa7e80a603c0d31d343f
#
_entry.id   adfc5528f748fa7e80a603c0d31d343f
#
_cell.length_a   1.000
_cell.length_b   1.000
_cell.length_c   1.000
_cell.angle_alpha   90.00
_cell.angle_beta   90.00
_cell.angle_gamma   90.00
#
_symmetry.space_group_name_H-M   'P 1'
#
loop_
_entity.id
_entity.type
_entity.pdbx_description
1 polymer ?
#
loop_
_entity_poly.entity_id
_entity_poly.type
_entity_poly.pdbx_seq_one_letter_code
_entity_poly.pdbx_strand_id
1 'polypeptide(L)'
;MTISPAQTLAALAEHKNVLLYGPPGTGKTWLLSNIINLLNSRPKAEGGRPVLNVGNRDEVFGAAGAGDLDLPLPENMTFDWVTFHQSYSYEEFIIGKFPLPKEGGVVLQPFFGLLMNAAINLSEAGPDAGHIIIIDELNRANASQVFGEFITLLDSDYRATIKGEVNPHALSIKLPGIRYKEGVSEPIGRFANDDFYQLPEDWKFPENLYILATMNSVDRAALPLDSALTRRFFQLKMAPDLVHLAARLGVDLEALGAKANTLREPGADGAEALTAEECSILLLDRLNIIIASELGKDFELGHALLMDVERATAENKWAALVSVWDSKIYPQLSERFLQDSDTMRDILKATSSNVVGDFIFERGQIGQDPRPNASIGVRDFSARSVEEATEVLRYLAL
;
A
#
# COMPACT_ATOMS: atom_id res chain seq x y z
N MET A 1 -12.24 -8.08 -6.95
CA MET A 1 -12.21 -9.04 -5.83
C MET A 1 -11.21 -8.53 -4.81
N THR A 2 -11.66 -8.16 -3.63
CA THR A 2 -10.79 -7.62 -2.57
C THR A 2 -9.87 -8.73 -2.06
N ILE A 3 -8.58 -8.47 -2.01
CA ILE A 3 -7.62 -9.40 -1.43
C ILE A 3 -7.80 -9.38 0.09
N SER A 4 -8.04 -10.55 0.68
CA SER A 4 -8.22 -10.68 2.12
C SER A 4 -6.89 -10.86 2.86
N PRO A 5 -6.83 -10.54 4.17
CA PRO A 5 -5.68 -10.84 5.01
C PRO A 5 -5.26 -12.33 4.95
N ALA A 6 -6.22 -13.23 4.98
CA ALA A 6 -5.98 -14.68 4.91
C ALA A 6 -5.32 -15.10 3.58
N GLN A 7 -5.82 -14.59 2.45
CA GLN A 7 -5.23 -14.86 1.14
C GLN A 7 -3.79 -14.33 1.05
N THR A 8 -3.53 -13.14 1.61
CA THR A 8 -2.17 -12.56 1.63
C THR A 8 -1.22 -13.39 2.48
N LEU A 9 -1.67 -13.85 3.66
CA LEU A 9 -0.86 -14.70 4.54
C LEU A 9 -0.62 -16.09 3.95
N ALA A 10 -1.61 -16.67 3.26
CA ALA A 10 -1.44 -17.93 2.54
C ALA A 10 -0.39 -17.78 1.41
N ALA A 11 -0.50 -16.73 0.61
CA ALA A 11 0.50 -16.42 -0.42
C ALA A 11 1.90 -16.19 0.18
N LEU A 12 1.99 -15.51 1.33
CA LEU A 12 3.24 -15.25 2.02
C LEU A 12 3.89 -16.55 2.54
N ALA A 13 3.09 -17.47 3.06
CA ALA A 13 3.56 -18.78 3.50
C ALA A 13 4.15 -19.60 2.34
N GLU A 14 3.50 -19.59 1.19
CA GLU A 14 3.89 -20.32 -0.01
C GLU A 14 5.12 -19.70 -0.69
N HIS A 15 5.08 -18.38 -0.93
CA HIS A 15 6.07 -17.70 -1.78
C HIS A 15 7.15 -16.93 -1.01
N LYS A 16 7.06 -16.83 0.32
CA LYS A 16 7.98 -16.10 1.22
C LYS A 16 8.01 -14.58 1.02
N ASN A 17 7.91 -14.07 -0.20
CA ASN A 17 7.92 -12.65 -0.50
C ASN A 17 6.68 -12.29 -1.32
N VAL A 18 5.89 -11.34 -0.82
CA VAL A 18 4.65 -10.88 -1.47
C VAL A 18 4.71 -9.37 -1.68
N LEU A 19 4.33 -8.92 -2.87
CA LEU A 19 4.21 -7.51 -3.23
C LEU A 19 2.74 -7.17 -3.50
N LEU A 20 2.17 -6.34 -2.64
CA LEU A 20 0.85 -5.73 -2.84
C LEU A 20 1.02 -4.46 -3.68
N TYR A 21 0.54 -4.45 -4.90
CA TYR A 21 0.67 -3.29 -5.77
C TYR A 21 -0.68 -2.85 -6.35
N GLY A 22 -0.78 -1.59 -6.70
CA GLY A 22 -1.98 -1.01 -7.31
C GLY A 22 -2.09 0.49 -7.07
N PRO A 23 -3.14 1.13 -7.58
CA PRO A 23 -3.36 2.56 -7.44
C PRO A 23 -3.38 3.01 -5.97
N PRO A 24 -3.06 4.28 -5.68
CA PRO A 24 -3.21 4.83 -4.35
C PRO A 24 -4.69 4.81 -3.92
N GLY A 25 -4.94 4.61 -2.61
CA GLY A 25 -6.30 4.57 -2.07
C GLY A 25 -7.06 3.26 -2.32
N THR A 26 -6.38 2.15 -2.65
CA THR A 26 -7.00 0.80 -2.77
C THR A 26 -6.98 0.00 -1.46
N GLY A 27 -6.56 0.59 -0.35
CA GLY A 27 -6.59 -0.04 0.97
C GLY A 27 -5.37 -0.89 1.31
N LYS A 28 -4.22 -0.74 0.62
CA LYS A 28 -2.99 -1.52 0.92
C LYS A 28 -2.55 -1.43 2.38
N THR A 29 -2.39 -0.22 2.91
CA THR A 29 -1.97 0.00 4.30
C THR A 29 -3.02 -0.50 5.31
N TRP A 30 -4.32 -0.40 4.96
CA TRP A 30 -5.41 -0.98 5.76
C TRP A 30 -5.31 -2.51 5.81
N LEU A 31 -5.02 -3.15 4.67
CA LEU A 31 -4.81 -4.61 4.60
C LEU A 31 -3.63 -5.05 5.46
N LEU A 32 -2.50 -4.30 5.43
CA LEU A 32 -1.35 -4.57 6.30
C LEU A 32 -1.73 -4.50 7.79
N SER A 33 -2.48 -3.47 8.19
CA SER A 33 -2.95 -3.32 9.58
C SER A 33 -3.83 -4.49 10.01
N ASN A 34 -4.73 -4.96 9.13
CA ASN A 34 -5.58 -6.12 9.42
C ASN A 34 -4.78 -7.43 9.51
N ILE A 35 -3.73 -7.60 8.70
CA ILE A 35 -2.83 -8.75 8.79
C ILE A 35 -2.16 -8.78 10.16
N ILE A 36 -1.67 -7.63 10.63
CA ILE A 36 -1.04 -7.53 11.95
C ILE A 36 -2.04 -7.86 13.06
N ASN A 37 -3.25 -7.31 13.00
CA ASN A 37 -4.29 -7.61 13.98
C ASN A 37 -4.66 -9.11 13.98
N LEU A 38 -4.74 -9.73 12.81
CA LEU A 38 -5.01 -11.15 12.67
C LEU A 38 -3.88 -11.99 13.29
N LEU A 39 -2.62 -11.66 13.05
CA LEU A 39 -1.47 -12.33 13.64
C LEU A 39 -1.42 -12.14 15.16
N ASN A 40 -1.80 -10.96 15.66
CA ASN A 40 -1.86 -10.66 17.09
C ASN A 40 -2.98 -11.41 17.81
N SER A 41 -4.07 -11.76 17.13
CA SER A 41 -5.20 -12.49 17.71
C SER A 41 -4.96 -14.01 17.82
N ARG A 42 -3.91 -14.53 17.18
CA ARG A 42 -3.57 -15.97 17.29
C ARG A 42 -3.14 -16.34 18.70
N PRO A 43 -3.52 -17.54 19.20
CA PRO A 43 -2.99 -18.06 20.45
C PRO A 43 -1.47 -18.07 20.40
N LYS A 44 -0.82 -17.48 21.40
CA LYS A 44 0.65 -17.48 21.51
C LYS A 44 1.09 -18.75 22.23
N ALA A 45 2.11 -19.42 21.73
CA ALA A 45 2.76 -20.47 22.49
C ALA A 45 3.36 -19.89 23.78
N GLU A 46 3.38 -20.68 24.86
CA GLU A 46 4.00 -20.27 26.13
C GLU A 46 5.45 -19.84 25.90
N GLY A 47 5.78 -18.60 26.21
CA GLY A 47 7.11 -18.03 25.99
C GLY A 47 7.32 -17.27 24.68
N GLY A 48 6.32 -17.18 23.81
CA GLY A 48 6.39 -16.38 22.56
C GLY A 48 6.61 -14.89 22.84
N ARG A 49 7.49 -14.25 22.07
CA ARG A 49 7.68 -12.79 22.14
C ARG A 49 6.38 -12.08 21.71
N PRO A 50 5.94 -11.03 22.41
CA PRO A 50 4.76 -10.29 22.00
C PRO A 50 4.99 -9.69 20.60
N VAL A 51 4.04 -9.89 19.71
CA VAL A 51 3.99 -9.16 18.44
C VAL A 51 3.77 -7.68 18.77
N LEU A 52 4.49 -6.78 18.11
CA LEU A 52 4.40 -5.34 18.34
C LEU A 52 2.95 -4.88 18.28
N ASN A 53 2.47 -4.26 19.35
CA ASN A 53 1.14 -3.68 19.39
C ASN A 53 1.16 -2.36 18.60
N VAL A 54 0.60 -2.37 17.40
CA VAL A 54 0.47 -1.17 16.56
C VAL A 54 -0.68 -0.32 17.10
N GLY A 55 -0.54 0.18 18.33
CA GLY A 55 -1.44 1.13 18.99
C GLY A 55 -2.93 0.79 18.91
N ASN A 56 -3.73 1.20 19.86
CA ASN A 56 -5.19 1.05 19.97
C ASN A 56 -5.92 1.48 18.67
N ARG A 57 -5.87 0.66 17.62
CA ARG A 57 -6.72 0.80 16.43
C ARG A 57 -7.90 -0.17 16.44
N ASP A 58 -8.10 -0.89 17.54
CA ASP A 58 -9.20 -1.86 17.72
C ASP A 58 -10.59 -1.22 17.57
N GLU A 59 -10.71 0.07 17.80
CA GLU A 59 -11.97 0.81 17.63
C GLU A 59 -12.27 1.21 16.17
N VAL A 60 -11.27 1.22 15.28
CA VAL A 60 -11.44 1.67 13.88
C VAL A 60 -11.64 0.51 12.92
N PHE A 61 -11.11 -0.65 13.24
CA PHE A 61 -11.18 -1.84 12.40
C PHE A 61 -11.93 -2.91 13.16
N GLY A 62 -13.24 -2.92 13.06
CA GLY A 62 -14.08 -3.95 13.67
C GLY A 62 -13.42 -5.32 13.51
N ALA A 63 -13.32 -6.05 14.60
CA ALA A 63 -12.71 -7.37 14.62
C ALA A 63 -13.29 -8.23 13.48
N ALA A 64 -12.53 -8.34 12.39
CA ALA A 64 -12.77 -9.39 11.43
C ALA A 64 -12.56 -10.68 12.22
N GLY A 65 -13.65 -11.43 12.47
CA GLY A 65 -13.66 -12.55 13.39
C GLY A 65 -12.42 -13.40 13.17
N ALA A 66 -11.63 -13.56 14.22
CA ALA A 66 -10.56 -14.54 14.29
C ALA A 66 -11.24 -15.91 14.30
N GLY A 67 -11.72 -16.36 13.13
CA GLY A 67 -11.99 -17.77 12.89
C GLY A 67 -10.66 -18.48 12.99
N ASP A 68 -10.67 -19.71 13.45
CA ASP A 68 -9.56 -20.65 13.45
C ASP A 68 -8.98 -20.76 12.02
N LEU A 69 -8.15 -19.78 11.64
CA LEU A 69 -7.43 -19.81 10.38
C LEU A 69 -6.22 -20.71 10.59
N ASP A 70 -6.33 -21.93 10.10
CA ASP A 70 -5.19 -22.83 9.94
C ASP A 70 -4.27 -22.23 8.86
N LEU A 71 -3.41 -21.31 9.30
CA LEU A 71 -2.45 -20.65 8.41
C LEU A 71 -1.16 -21.48 8.42
N PRO A 72 -0.59 -21.77 7.23
CA PRO A 72 0.66 -22.52 7.11
C PRO A 72 1.89 -21.66 7.46
N LEU A 73 1.80 -20.87 8.52
CA LEU A 73 2.83 -20.00 9.08
C LEU A 73 3.26 -20.52 10.47
N PRO A 74 4.50 -20.29 10.90
CA PRO A 74 4.96 -20.60 12.24
C PRO A 74 4.03 -20.07 13.33
N GLU A 75 3.98 -20.76 14.47
CA GLU A 75 3.10 -20.36 15.59
C GLU A 75 3.52 -19.02 16.19
N ASN A 76 4.83 -18.81 16.32
CA ASN A 76 5.43 -17.63 16.94
C ASN A 76 5.86 -16.61 15.86
N MET A 77 4.93 -15.81 15.40
CA MET A 77 5.20 -14.77 14.43
C MET A 77 5.57 -13.45 15.10
N THR A 78 6.64 -12.82 14.62
CA THR A 78 7.02 -11.44 14.94
C THR A 78 7.05 -10.63 13.66
N PHE A 79 7.07 -9.29 13.76
CA PHE A 79 7.20 -8.45 12.57
C PHE A 79 7.94 -7.14 12.88
N ASP A 80 8.55 -6.60 11.82
CA ASP A 80 9.05 -5.22 11.76
C ASP A 80 8.36 -4.47 10.62
N TRP A 81 8.10 -3.18 10.83
CA TRP A 81 7.52 -2.32 9.80
C TRP A 81 8.49 -1.19 9.47
N VAL A 82 8.79 -1.05 8.19
CA VAL A 82 9.61 0.03 7.66
C VAL A 82 8.92 0.67 6.46
N THR A 83 9.01 1.99 6.35
CA THR A 83 8.57 2.71 5.16
C THR A 83 9.82 3.16 4.39
N PHE A 84 9.93 2.74 3.14
CA PHE A 84 11.04 3.18 2.29
C PHE A 84 10.85 4.64 1.88
N HIS A 85 11.95 5.37 1.79
CA HIS A 85 12.03 6.74 1.32
C HIS A 85 13.31 6.94 0.51
N GLN A 86 13.43 8.04 -0.21
CA GLN A 86 14.53 8.26 -1.16
C GLN A 86 15.94 8.12 -0.56
N SER A 87 16.09 8.42 0.73
CA SER A 87 17.37 8.32 1.44
C SER A 87 17.57 6.98 2.16
N TYR A 88 16.60 6.04 2.09
CA TYR A 88 16.74 4.73 2.75
C TYR A 88 17.81 3.90 2.03
N SER A 89 18.72 3.32 2.79
CA SER A 89 19.99 2.80 2.28
C SER A 89 20.25 1.33 2.65
N TYR A 90 21.25 0.74 2.00
CA TYR A 90 21.80 -0.57 2.33
C TYR A 90 22.29 -0.63 3.78
N GLU A 91 22.87 0.46 4.26
CA GLU A 91 23.40 0.55 5.62
C GLU A 91 22.31 0.43 6.68
N GLU A 92 21.14 1.01 6.43
CA GLU A 92 20.00 0.94 7.35
C GLU A 92 19.29 -0.42 7.29
N PHE A 93 19.34 -1.08 6.15
CA PHE A 93 18.62 -2.31 5.93
C PHE A 93 19.46 -3.57 6.18
N ILE A 94 20.70 -3.60 5.72
CA ILE A 94 21.59 -4.76 5.78
C ILE A 94 22.69 -4.56 6.81
N ILE A 95 23.67 -3.72 6.50
CA ILE A 95 24.84 -3.47 7.36
C ILE A 95 25.42 -2.09 7.09
N GLY A 96 25.59 -1.34 8.16
CA GLY A 96 26.22 -0.02 8.14
C GLY A 96 27.46 0.07 9.02
N LYS A 97 28.04 1.26 9.09
CA LYS A 97 29.18 1.56 9.97
C LYS A 97 28.84 2.78 10.82
N PHE A 98 28.95 2.63 12.12
CA PHE A 98 28.69 3.69 13.08
C PHE A 98 29.99 4.20 13.71
N PRO A 99 30.22 5.52 13.75
CA PRO A 99 31.40 6.08 14.42
C PRO A 99 31.26 6.01 15.95
N LEU A 100 32.16 5.27 16.61
CA LEU A 100 32.20 5.20 18.05
C LEU A 100 33.46 5.93 18.56
N PRO A 101 33.34 6.84 19.56
CA PRO A 101 34.49 7.44 20.19
C PRO A 101 35.27 6.39 20.99
N LYS A 102 36.58 6.31 20.78
CA LYS A 102 37.52 5.54 21.61
C LYS A 102 38.67 6.44 22.09
N GLU A 103 39.37 6.01 23.15
CA GLU A 103 40.59 6.69 23.57
C GLU A 103 41.57 6.79 22.40
N GLY A 104 41.86 8.03 21.98
CA GLY A 104 42.76 8.31 20.86
C GLY A 104 42.11 8.53 19.50
N GLY A 105 40.75 8.52 19.38
CA GLY A 105 40.10 8.82 18.10
C GLY A 105 38.66 8.27 17.93
N VAL A 106 38.25 8.10 16.68
CA VAL A 106 36.97 7.53 16.32
C VAL A 106 37.20 6.22 15.56
N VAL A 107 36.51 5.16 15.97
CA VAL A 107 36.51 3.86 15.29
C VAL A 107 35.18 3.66 14.58
N LEU A 108 35.19 3.22 13.33
CA LEU A 108 33.97 2.82 12.60
C LEU A 108 33.64 1.38 12.97
N GLN A 109 32.54 1.19 13.70
CA GLN A 109 32.03 -0.13 14.07
C GLN A 109 30.91 -0.54 13.13
N PRO A 110 30.91 -1.76 12.57
CA PRO A 110 29.78 -2.26 11.80
C PRO A 110 28.57 -2.48 12.72
N PHE A 111 27.38 -2.20 12.20
CA PHE A 111 26.10 -2.53 12.83
C PHE A 111 25.19 -3.19 11.83
N PHE A 112 24.35 -4.11 12.30
CA PHE A 112 23.36 -4.77 11.45
C PHE A 112 22.14 -3.89 11.25
N GLY A 113 21.71 -3.76 10.00
CA GLY A 113 20.45 -3.13 9.64
C GLY A 113 19.23 -4.00 9.96
N LEU A 114 18.06 -3.52 9.59
CA LEU A 114 16.78 -4.14 9.95
C LEU A 114 16.68 -5.60 9.50
N LEU A 115 17.00 -5.90 8.23
CA LEU A 115 16.90 -7.26 7.68
C LEU A 115 17.85 -8.24 8.39
N MET A 116 19.10 -7.82 8.61
CA MET A 116 20.08 -8.67 9.27
C MET A 116 19.75 -8.92 10.74
N ASN A 117 19.29 -7.89 11.46
CA ASN A 117 18.84 -8.05 12.86
C ASN A 117 17.65 -9.04 12.95
N ALA A 118 16.68 -8.93 12.04
CA ALA A 118 15.55 -9.84 11.97
C ALA A 118 16.02 -11.29 11.70
N ALA A 119 16.91 -11.46 10.71
CA ALA A 119 17.42 -12.78 10.32
C ALA A 119 18.24 -13.45 11.43
N ILE A 120 19.10 -12.68 12.14
CA ILE A 120 19.90 -13.20 13.26
C ILE A 120 18.99 -13.58 14.43
N ASN A 121 18.06 -12.69 14.81
CA ASN A 121 17.12 -12.98 15.91
C ASN A 121 16.27 -14.21 15.61
N LEU A 122 15.86 -14.40 14.35
CA LEU A 122 15.08 -15.55 13.93
C LEU A 122 15.90 -16.83 13.99
N SER A 123 17.19 -16.81 13.63
CA SER A 123 18.07 -17.96 13.74
C SER A 123 18.23 -18.43 15.19
N GLU A 124 18.14 -17.51 16.18
CA GLU A 124 18.22 -17.82 17.61
C GLU A 124 16.86 -18.28 18.21
N ALA A 125 15.74 -17.92 17.58
CA ALA A 125 14.40 -18.12 18.15
C ALA A 125 13.84 -19.54 18.00
N GLY A 126 14.49 -20.39 17.22
CA GLY A 126 14.11 -21.79 17.02
C GLY A 126 13.13 -22.04 15.86
N PRO A 127 12.79 -23.32 15.63
CA PRO A 127 12.11 -23.74 14.40
C PRO A 127 10.62 -23.34 14.30
N ASP A 128 9.99 -23.00 15.42
CA ASP A 128 8.57 -22.59 15.45
C ASP A 128 8.37 -21.08 15.37
N ALA A 129 9.47 -20.35 15.21
CA ALA A 129 9.46 -18.90 15.05
C ALA A 129 9.45 -18.49 13.58
N GLY A 130 8.76 -17.41 13.28
CA GLY A 130 8.76 -16.73 12.00
C GLY A 130 8.80 -15.21 12.16
N HIS A 131 9.29 -14.53 11.14
CA HIS A 131 9.38 -13.08 11.16
C HIS A 131 8.92 -12.48 9.83
N ILE A 132 8.07 -11.47 9.87
CA ILE A 132 7.63 -10.72 8.69
C ILE A 132 8.25 -9.33 8.70
N ILE A 133 8.99 -9.00 7.66
CA ILE A 133 9.36 -7.61 7.39
C ILE A 133 8.31 -7.00 6.48
N ILE A 134 7.62 -5.99 6.98
CA ILE A 134 6.65 -5.20 6.24
C ILE A 134 7.38 -3.99 5.68
N ILE A 135 7.42 -3.88 4.36
CA ILE A 135 8.03 -2.76 3.64
C ILE A 135 6.91 -1.96 2.98
N ASP A 136 6.60 -0.79 3.53
CA ASP A 136 5.65 0.12 2.90
C ASP A 136 6.38 1.03 1.89
N GLU A 137 5.77 1.27 0.73
CA GLU A 137 6.30 2.10 -0.35
C GLU A 137 7.66 1.61 -0.90
N LEU A 138 7.76 0.32 -1.24
CA LEU A 138 9.00 -0.33 -1.73
C LEU A 138 9.72 0.45 -2.84
N ASN A 139 8.98 1.08 -3.75
CA ASN A 139 9.51 1.83 -4.89
C ASN A 139 9.90 3.29 -4.58
N ARG A 140 9.81 3.74 -3.34
CA ARG A 140 10.29 5.07 -2.91
C ARG A 140 11.79 5.13 -2.68
N ALA A 141 12.44 3.99 -2.49
CA ALA A 141 13.90 3.88 -2.46
C ALA A 141 14.41 3.14 -3.70
N ASN A 142 15.72 3.18 -3.95
CA ASN A 142 16.34 2.25 -4.87
C ASN A 142 16.40 0.86 -4.23
N ALA A 143 15.31 0.10 -4.33
CA ALA A 143 15.16 -1.17 -3.65
C ALA A 143 16.27 -2.17 -4.01
N SER A 144 16.74 -2.20 -5.25
CA SER A 144 17.85 -3.08 -5.65
C SER A 144 19.16 -2.71 -4.94
N GLN A 145 19.41 -1.44 -4.73
CA GLN A 145 20.58 -0.98 -3.97
C GLN A 145 20.42 -1.28 -2.47
N VAL A 146 19.22 -1.09 -1.93
CA VAL A 146 18.91 -1.35 -0.51
C VAL A 146 19.07 -2.83 -0.16
N PHE A 147 18.61 -3.73 -1.02
CA PHE A 147 18.76 -5.18 -0.82
C PHE A 147 20.16 -5.70 -1.15
N GLY A 148 20.87 -5.05 -2.08
CA GLY A 148 22.19 -5.46 -2.51
C GLY A 148 22.26 -6.95 -2.87
N GLU A 149 23.26 -7.67 -2.36
CA GLU A 149 23.46 -9.11 -2.60
C GLU A 149 22.32 -9.99 -2.03
N PHE A 150 21.54 -9.48 -1.07
CA PHE A 150 20.41 -10.21 -0.49
C PHE A 150 19.26 -10.43 -1.49
N ILE A 151 19.25 -9.74 -2.62
CA ILE A 151 18.30 -10.04 -3.70
C ILE A 151 18.32 -11.53 -4.05
N THR A 152 19.49 -12.16 -4.09
CA THR A 152 19.62 -13.60 -4.39
C THR A 152 18.96 -14.46 -3.33
N LEU A 153 19.02 -14.08 -2.05
CA LEU A 153 18.43 -14.81 -0.92
C LEU A 153 16.94 -14.56 -0.72
N LEU A 154 16.35 -13.66 -1.50
CA LEU A 154 14.89 -13.57 -1.58
C LEU A 154 14.28 -14.83 -2.20
N ASP A 155 15.05 -15.53 -3.02
CA ASP A 155 14.66 -16.82 -3.57
C ASP A 155 14.69 -17.89 -2.45
N SER A 156 13.58 -18.61 -2.27
CA SER A 156 13.44 -19.63 -1.22
C SER A 156 14.44 -20.78 -1.37
N ASP A 157 14.83 -21.09 -2.60
CA ASP A 157 15.73 -22.19 -2.89
C ASP A 157 17.14 -22.00 -2.31
N TYR A 158 17.52 -20.75 -2.01
CA TYR A 158 18.84 -20.42 -1.47
C TYR A 158 18.86 -20.15 0.03
N ARG A 159 17.73 -20.38 0.73
CA ARG A 159 17.58 -20.16 2.19
C ARG A 159 17.83 -21.44 2.98
N ALA A 160 18.25 -21.28 4.25
CA ALA A 160 18.41 -22.39 5.16
C ALA A 160 17.05 -22.97 5.58
N THR A 161 16.91 -24.27 5.52
CA THR A 161 15.76 -24.97 6.08
C THR A 161 15.84 -24.98 7.61
N ILE A 162 14.75 -24.68 8.29
CA ILE A 162 14.67 -24.67 9.76
C ILE A 162 14.14 -26.02 10.28
N LYS A 163 13.25 -26.66 9.52
CA LYS A 163 12.70 -27.98 9.84
C LYS A 163 12.93 -28.95 8.67
N GLY A 164 13.48 -30.10 8.96
CA GLY A 164 13.65 -31.15 7.96
C GLY A 164 15.08 -31.33 7.45
N GLU A 165 15.21 -31.83 6.22
CA GLU A 165 16.51 -32.02 5.59
C GLU A 165 17.20 -30.70 5.28
N VAL A 166 18.52 -30.65 5.50
CA VAL A 166 19.32 -29.46 5.19
C VAL A 166 19.23 -29.14 3.70
N ASN A 167 18.82 -27.94 3.35
CA ASN A 167 18.80 -27.50 1.95
C ASN A 167 20.23 -27.44 1.40
N PRO A 168 20.61 -28.33 0.44
CA PRO A 168 21.96 -28.37 -0.10
C PRO A 168 22.28 -27.14 -0.97
N HIS A 169 21.27 -26.40 -1.42
CA HIS A 169 21.43 -25.20 -2.26
C HIS A 169 21.47 -23.90 -1.45
N ALA A 170 21.29 -23.98 -0.12
CA ALA A 170 21.32 -22.79 0.73
C ALA A 170 22.70 -22.11 0.69
N LEU A 171 22.69 -20.82 0.36
CA LEU A 171 23.91 -20.03 0.18
C LEU A 171 24.34 -19.37 1.49
N SER A 172 25.64 -19.37 1.75
CA SER A 172 26.25 -18.54 2.80
C SER A 172 26.61 -17.18 2.24
N ILE A 173 26.40 -16.14 3.05
CA ILE A 173 26.79 -14.77 2.68
C ILE A 173 27.98 -14.32 3.52
N LYS A 174 28.91 -13.63 2.86
CA LYS A 174 30.03 -12.93 3.52
C LYS A 174 29.81 -11.42 3.42
N LEU A 175 29.45 -10.80 4.54
CA LEU A 175 29.21 -9.37 4.64
C LEU A 175 30.52 -8.59 4.82
N PRO A 176 30.65 -7.42 4.21
CA PRO A 176 31.84 -6.57 4.36
C PRO A 176 32.07 -6.14 5.81
N GLY A 177 33.26 -6.36 6.35
CA GLY A 177 33.64 -5.92 7.69
C GLY A 177 33.16 -6.81 8.83
N ILE A 178 32.49 -7.92 8.55
CA ILE A 178 32.12 -8.95 9.52
C ILE A 178 33.22 -10.02 9.60
N ARG A 179 33.52 -10.46 10.80
CA ARG A 179 34.40 -11.61 11.04
C ARG A 179 33.57 -12.89 11.11
N TYR A 180 34.02 -13.88 10.37
CA TYR A 180 33.45 -15.22 10.39
C TYR A 180 34.37 -16.11 11.18
N LYS A 181 33.84 -16.91 12.07
CA LYS A 181 34.64 -17.81 12.92
C LYS A 181 34.19 -19.25 12.72
N GLU A 182 35.15 -20.11 12.40
CA GLU A 182 34.95 -21.54 12.34
C GLU A 182 34.66 -22.10 13.74
N GLY A 183 33.68 -23.04 13.85
CA GLY A 183 33.32 -23.67 15.11
C GLY A 183 32.41 -22.86 16.04
N VAL A 184 31.85 -21.73 15.57
CA VAL A 184 30.82 -20.95 16.26
C VAL A 184 29.48 -21.35 15.68
N SER A 185 28.55 -21.87 16.51
CA SER A 185 27.23 -22.30 16.09
C SER A 185 26.16 -21.20 16.21
N GLU A 186 26.46 -20.11 16.90
CA GLU A 186 25.54 -19.01 17.17
C GLU A 186 26.12 -17.66 16.74
N PRO A 187 25.29 -16.74 16.24
CA PRO A 187 25.74 -15.37 15.94
C PRO A 187 26.13 -14.67 17.23
N ILE A 188 27.40 -14.31 17.36
CA ILE A 188 27.90 -13.56 18.50
C ILE A 188 27.79 -12.07 18.19
N GLY A 189 26.94 -11.37 18.90
CA GLY A 189 27.06 -9.92 18.96
C GLY A 189 25.81 -9.10 18.98
N ARG A 190 25.40 -8.74 20.17
CA ARG A 190 24.78 -7.45 20.47
C ARG A 190 25.73 -6.70 21.39
N PHE A 191 26.19 -5.50 20.99
CA PHE A 191 26.69 -4.41 21.81
C PHE A 191 27.14 -4.73 23.26
N ALA A 192 27.90 -5.76 23.46
CA ALA A 192 28.48 -6.05 24.75
C ALA A 192 29.99 -6.18 24.55
N ASN A 193 30.70 -5.16 25.00
CA ASN A 193 32.12 -5.21 25.29
C ASN A 193 33.06 -5.49 24.10
N ASP A 194 33.33 -4.49 23.27
CA ASP A 194 34.52 -4.41 22.39
C ASP A 194 34.72 -5.46 21.30
N ASP A 195 33.84 -6.50 21.22
CA ASP A 195 33.99 -7.54 20.22
C ASP A 195 33.15 -7.28 18.97
N PHE A 196 33.81 -7.44 17.84
CA PHE A 196 33.20 -7.34 16.52
C PHE A 196 32.07 -8.35 16.37
N TYR A 197 30.99 -7.98 15.68
CA TYR A 197 29.99 -8.94 15.26
C TYR A 197 30.65 -10.13 14.59
N GLN A 198 30.41 -11.32 15.11
CA GLN A 198 30.89 -12.56 14.53
C GLN A 198 29.67 -13.37 14.07
N LEU A 199 29.73 -13.86 12.84
CA LEU A 199 28.76 -14.83 12.32
C LEU A 199 29.46 -16.18 12.16
N PRO A 200 28.73 -17.31 12.29
CA PRO A 200 29.24 -18.62 11.88
C PRO A 200 29.72 -18.56 10.42
N GLU A 201 30.76 -19.32 10.10
CA GLU A 201 31.31 -19.31 8.73
C GLU A 201 30.30 -19.82 7.69
N ASP A 202 29.41 -20.69 8.13
CA ASP A 202 28.34 -21.29 7.33
C ASP A 202 26.96 -20.66 7.58
N TRP A 203 26.91 -19.46 8.18
CA TRP A 203 25.64 -18.79 8.44
C TRP A 203 24.85 -18.56 7.15
N LYS A 204 23.56 -18.93 7.20
CA LYS A 204 22.65 -18.91 6.07
C LYS A 204 21.39 -18.12 6.41
N PHE A 205 20.79 -17.54 5.39
CA PHE A 205 19.57 -16.77 5.55
C PHE A 205 18.37 -17.69 5.87
N PRO A 206 17.58 -17.42 6.94
CA PRO A 206 16.53 -18.33 7.40
C PRO A 206 15.31 -18.34 6.46
N GLU A 207 14.71 -19.53 6.26
CA GLU A 207 13.53 -19.70 5.41
C GLU A 207 12.24 -19.07 5.99
N ASN A 208 12.12 -19.00 7.33
CA ASN A 208 10.95 -18.45 8.02
C ASN A 208 10.97 -16.92 8.14
N LEU A 209 11.84 -16.26 7.40
CA LEU A 209 11.80 -14.82 7.24
C LEU A 209 10.99 -14.49 5.98
N TYR A 210 9.92 -13.72 6.17
CA TYR A 210 8.97 -13.35 5.14
C TYR A 210 9.06 -11.86 4.85
N ILE A 211 8.80 -11.46 3.59
CA ILE A 211 8.76 -10.06 3.21
C ILE A 211 7.41 -9.73 2.58
N LEU A 212 6.69 -8.80 3.21
CA LEU A 212 5.44 -8.28 2.70
C LEU A 212 5.62 -6.82 2.33
N ALA A 213 5.66 -6.55 1.03
CA ALA A 213 5.89 -5.20 0.53
C ALA A 213 4.63 -4.58 -0.08
N THR A 214 4.52 -3.24 -0.02
CA THR A 214 3.53 -2.48 -0.77
C THR A 214 4.19 -1.57 -1.79
N MET A 215 3.46 -1.27 -2.85
CA MET A 215 3.88 -0.33 -3.88
C MET A 215 2.67 0.39 -4.47
N ASN A 216 2.77 1.69 -4.65
CA ASN A 216 1.84 2.42 -5.50
C ASN A 216 2.27 2.27 -6.96
N SER A 217 1.36 1.78 -7.82
CA SER A 217 1.65 1.56 -9.25
C SER A 217 1.93 2.87 -9.99
N VAL A 218 1.35 3.97 -9.50
CA VAL A 218 1.48 5.30 -10.10
C VAL A 218 1.96 6.29 -9.04
N ASP A 219 3.25 6.50 -9.01
CA ASP A 219 3.86 7.56 -8.21
C ASP A 219 5.00 8.18 -9.03
N ARG A 220 4.89 9.47 -9.31
CA ARG A 220 5.91 10.21 -10.08
C ARG A 220 7.27 10.28 -9.37
N ALA A 221 7.26 10.15 -8.06
CA ALA A 221 8.47 10.15 -7.25
C ALA A 221 9.06 8.74 -7.06
N ALA A 222 8.37 7.71 -7.55
CA ALA A 222 8.81 6.33 -7.42
C ALA A 222 9.86 5.95 -8.46
N LEU A 223 10.80 5.13 -8.04
CA LEU A 223 11.79 4.53 -8.92
C LEU A 223 11.21 3.24 -9.52
N PRO A 224 11.52 2.93 -10.80
CA PRO A 224 11.13 1.66 -11.37
C PRO A 224 11.82 0.51 -10.62
N LEU A 225 11.06 -0.53 -10.29
CA LEU A 225 11.63 -1.74 -9.71
C LEU A 225 12.40 -2.53 -10.77
N ASP A 226 13.59 -2.97 -10.41
CA ASP A 226 14.39 -3.88 -11.23
C ASP A 226 13.66 -5.23 -11.43
N SER A 227 13.76 -5.77 -12.62
CA SER A 227 13.19 -7.09 -12.97
C SER A 227 13.75 -8.22 -12.10
N ALA A 228 15.01 -8.13 -11.67
CA ALA A 228 15.63 -9.09 -10.78
C ALA A 228 14.94 -9.13 -9.39
N LEU A 229 14.58 -7.97 -8.87
CA LEU A 229 13.82 -7.87 -7.61
C LEU A 229 12.37 -8.28 -7.81
N THR A 230 11.71 -7.76 -8.85
CA THR A 230 10.28 -7.97 -9.12
C THR A 230 9.92 -9.45 -9.26
N ARG A 231 10.74 -10.24 -9.95
CA ARG A 231 10.52 -11.69 -10.15
C ARG A 231 10.62 -12.53 -8.88
N ARG A 232 11.17 -12.00 -7.81
CA ARG A 232 11.31 -12.66 -6.50
C ARG A 232 10.16 -12.39 -5.55
N PHE A 233 9.22 -11.57 -5.97
CA PHE A 233 7.99 -11.30 -5.24
C PHE A 233 6.80 -11.91 -5.97
N PHE A 234 5.95 -12.61 -5.22
CA PHE A 234 4.62 -12.96 -5.69
C PHE A 234 3.75 -11.70 -5.67
N GLN A 235 3.25 -11.32 -6.83
CA GLN A 235 2.57 -10.04 -7.01
C GLN A 235 1.07 -10.18 -6.86
N LEU A 236 0.48 -9.42 -5.95
CA LEU A 236 -0.95 -9.32 -5.73
C LEU A 236 -1.43 -7.91 -6.11
N LYS A 237 -2.23 -7.81 -7.16
CA LYS A 237 -2.79 -6.54 -7.62
C LYS A 237 -4.01 -6.15 -6.81
N MET A 238 -3.96 -4.99 -6.18
CA MET A 238 -5.09 -4.37 -5.48
C MET A 238 -5.74 -3.31 -6.37
N ALA A 239 -6.85 -3.67 -7.00
CA ALA A 239 -7.66 -2.75 -7.78
C ALA A 239 -8.69 -2.02 -6.89
N PRO A 240 -9.28 -0.90 -7.35
CA PRO A 240 -10.47 -0.33 -6.73
C PRO A 240 -11.58 -1.38 -6.64
N ASP A 241 -12.29 -1.42 -5.52
CA ASP A 241 -13.34 -2.41 -5.27
C ASP A 241 -14.67 -1.71 -4.97
N LEU A 242 -15.53 -1.66 -5.99
CA LEU A 242 -16.86 -1.06 -5.87
C LEU A 242 -17.79 -1.90 -5.01
N VAL A 243 -17.63 -3.23 -5.01
CA VAL A 243 -18.45 -4.13 -4.17
C VAL A 243 -18.16 -3.87 -2.69
N HIS A 244 -16.87 -3.74 -2.35
CA HIS A 244 -16.47 -3.38 -0.99
C HIS A 244 -16.98 -1.99 -0.60
N LEU A 245 -16.84 -1.00 -1.49
CA LEU A 245 -17.33 0.36 -1.26
C LEU A 245 -18.85 0.37 -1.04
N ALA A 246 -19.61 -0.32 -1.89
CA ALA A 246 -21.07 -0.41 -1.77
C ALA A 246 -21.51 -1.05 -0.45
N ALA A 247 -20.87 -2.15 -0.05
CA ALA A 247 -21.12 -2.78 1.24
C ALA A 247 -20.86 -1.83 2.42
N ARG A 248 -19.79 -1.03 2.35
CA ARG A 248 -19.45 -0.04 3.38
C ARG A 248 -20.45 1.13 3.42
N LEU A 249 -20.93 1.56 2.27
CA LEU A 249 -21.91 2.66 2.15
C LEU A 249 -23.37 2.20 2.33
N GLY A 250 -23.61 0.90 2.46
CA GLY A 250 -24.96 0.34 2.60
C GLY A 250 -25.80 0.42 1.33
N VAL A 251 -25.17 0.38 0.15
CA VAL A 251 -25.82 0.52 -1.16
C VAL A 251 -25.92 -0.84 -1.85
N ASP A 252 -27.09 -1.15 -2.39
CA ASP A 252 -27.30 -2.29 -3.28
C ASP A 252 -26.93 -1.92 -4.72
N LEU A 253 -25.92 -2.58 -5.28
CA LEU A 253 -25.41 -2.29 -6.62
C LEU A 253 -26.39 -2.62 -7.73
N GLU A 254 -27.24 -3.65 -7.58
CA GLU A 254 -28.22 -4.03 -8.59
C GLU A 254 -29.35 -2.98 -8.64
N ALA A 255 -29.89 -2.61 -7.48
CA ALA A 255 -30.86 -1.54 -7.34
C ALA A 255 -30.32 -0.19 -7.84
N LEU A 256 -29.06 0.13 -7.50
CA LEU A 256 -28.39 1.33 -7.98
C LEU A 256 -28.26 1.35 -9.50
N GLY A 257 -27.90 0.24 -10.12
CA GLY A 257 -27.81 0.12 -11.58
C GLY A 257 -29.16 0.37 -12.27
N ALA A 258 -30.24 -0.21 -11.76
CA ALA A 258 -31.60 0.03 -12.26
C ALA A 258 -32.02 1.51 -12.10
N LYS A 259 -31.79 2.10 -10.93
CA LYS A 259 -32.06 3.52 -10.65
C LYS A 259 -31.27 4.46 -11.56
N ALA A 260 -29.97 4.21 -11.76
CA ALA A 260 -29.13 5.00 -12.64
C ALA A 260 -29.59 4.96 -14.10
N ASN A 261 -30.03 3.79 -14.59
CA ASN A 261 -30.57 3.67 -15.93
C ASN A 261 -31.87 4.49 -16.09
N THR A 262 -32.78 4.43 -15.13
CA THR A 262 -33.99 5.25 -15.13
C THR A 262 -33.67 6.76 -15.16
N LEU A 263 -32.69 7.20 -14.34
CA LEU A 263 -32.28 8.61 -14.27
C LEU A 263 -31.60 9.13 -15.56
N ARG A 264 -31.03 8.23 -16.36
CA ARG A 264 -30.43 8.59 -17.67
C ARG A 264 -31.45 8.73 -18.80
N GLU A 265 -32.69 8.25 -18.61
CA GLU A 265 -33.72 8.36 -19.64
C GLU A 265 -34.25 9.80 -19.78
N PRO A 266 -34.50 10.30 -20.99
CA PRO A 266 -35.13 11.59 -21.19
C PRO A 266 -36.51 11.65 -20.57
N GLY A 267 -36.79 12.62 -19.69
CA GLY A 267 -38.09 12.78 -19.03
C GLY A 267 -38.26 12.02 -17.73
N ALA A 268 -37.17 11.67 -17.07
CA ALA A 268 -37.16 11.07 -15.72
C ALA A 268 -37.62 12.05 -14.60
N ASP A 269 -38.43 13.06 -14.95
CA ASP A 269 -39.03 14.00 -14.02
C ASP A 269 -39.84 13.27 -12.95
N GLY A 270 -39.37 13.22 -11.73
CA GLY A 270 -40.02 12.53 -10.61
C GLY A 270 -39.35 11.24 -10.15
N ALA A 271 -38.30 10.78 -10.82
CA ALA A 271 -37.47 9.69 -10.31
C ALA A 271 -36.76 10.12 -9.00
N GLU A 272 -36.63 9.19 -8.07
CA GLU A 272 -35.92 9.46 -6.81
C GLU A 272 -34.46 9.81 -7.09
N ALA A 273 -34.03 10.99 -6.64
CA ALA A 273 -32.65 11.47 -6.85
C ALA A 273 -31.62 10.57 -6.14
N LEU A 274 -30.40 10.52 -6.68
CA LEU A 274 -29.30 9.79 -6.05
C LEU A 274 -29.00 10.33 -4.63
N THR A 275 -28.73 9.43 -3.69
CA THR A 275 -28.13 9.78 -2.39
C THR A 275 -26.64 10.08 -2.56
N ALA A 276 -25.97 10.59 -1.52
CA ALA A 276 -24.54 10.86 -1.58
C ALA A 276 -23.71 9.57 -1.72
N GLU A 277 -24.17 8.49 -1.08
CA GLU A 277 -23.56 7.17 -1.14
C GLU A 277 -23.66 6.57 -2.55
N GLU A 278 -24.85 6.60 -3.13
CA GLU A 278 -25.12 6.14 -4.49
C GLU A 278 -24.30 6.94 -5.52
N CYS A 279 -24.29 8.27 -5.36
CA CYS A 279 -23.51 9.18 -6.19
C CYS A 279 -22.00 8.88 -6.10
N SER A 280 -21.48 8.59 -4.90
CA SER A 280 -20.09 8.24 -4.67
C SER A 280 -19.66 7.02 -5.48
N ILE A 281 -20.49 5.99 -5.53
CA ILE A 281 -20.21 4.74 -6.27
C ILE A 281 -20.21 4.99 -7.77
N LEU A 282 -21.27 5.61 -8.30
CA LEU A 282 -21.39 5.88 -9.73
C LEU A 282 -20.30 6.83 -10.23
N LEU A 283 -19.97 7.85 -9.43
CA LEU A 283 -18.90 8.79 -9.75
C LEU A 283 -17.55 8.08 -9.86
N LEU A 284 -17.19 7.26 -8.87
CA LEU A 284 -15.94 6.51 -8.88
C LEU A 284 -15.87 5.54 -10.06
N ASP A 285 -16.95 4.81 -10.32
CA ASP A 285 -17.03 3.87 -11.45
C ASP A 285 -16.83 4.57 -12.79
N ARG A 286 -17.60 5.63 -13.04
CA ARG A 286 -17.48 6.42 -14.27
C ARG A 286 -16.08 7.01 -14.46
N LEU A 287 -15.51 7.63 -13.42
CA LEU A 287 -14.17 8.20 -13.48
C LEU A 287 -13.13 7.13 -13.79
N ASN A 288 -13.22 5.97 -13.15
CA ASN A 288 -12.27 4.90 -13.36
C ASN A 288 -12.38 4.26 -14.75
N ILE A 289 -13.59 4.20 -15.34
CA ILE A 289 -13.76 3.78 -16.73
C ILE A 289 -12.99 4.70 -17.67
N ILE A 290 -13.13 6.01 -17.51
CA ILE A 290 -12.42 6.99 -18.34
C ILE A 290 -10.92 6.93 -18.10
N ILE A 291 -10.49 6.96 -16.85
CA ILE A 291 -9.07 6.88 -16.49
C ILE A 291 -8.42 5.59 -17.05
N ALA A 292 -9.11 4.47 -16.93
CA ALA A 292 -8.59 3.19 -17.42
C ALA A 292 -8.49 3.16 -18.95
N SER A 293 -9.39 3.84 -19.68
CA SER A 293 -9.31 3.93 -21.13
C SER A 293 -8.17 4.83 -21.62
N GLU A 294 -7.92 5.94 -20.94
CA GLU A 294 -6.95 6.95 -21.37
C GLU A 294 -5.52 6.68 -20.83
N LEU A 295 -5.41 6.26 -19.59
CA LEU A 295 -4.12 6.11 -18.91
C LEU A 295 -3.80 4.66 -18.52
N GLY A 296 -4.79 3.77 -18.52
CA GLY A 296 -4.65 2.40 -18.05
C GLY A 296 -5.11 2.19 -16.61
N LYS A 297 -5.38 0.90 -16.27
CA LYS A 297 -5.95 0.49 -14.96
C LYS A 297 -5.07 0.79 -13.74
N ASP A 298 -3.80 1.04 -13.94
CA ASP A 298 -2.90 1.36 -12.83
C ASP A 298 -3.09 2.80 -12.32
N PHE A 299 -3.76 3.64 -13.12
CA PHE A 299 -4.08 5.02 -12.80
C PHE A 299 -5.47 5.22 -12.18
N GLU A 300 -6.27 4.19 -12.00
CA GLU A 300 -7.58 4.28 -11.39
C GLU A 300 -7.55 4.95 -10.00
N LEU A 301 -8.66 5.56 -9.61
CA LEU A 301 -8.86 6.15 -8.28
C LEU A 301 -9.26 5.05 -7.30
N GLY A 302 -8.59 4.99 -6.15
CA GLY A 302 -8.91 4.02 -5.11
C GLY A 302 -10.22 4.35 -4.37
N HIS A 303 -10.96 3.32 -4.01
CA HIS A 303 -12.24 3.45 -3.29
C HIS A 303 -12.10 4.06 -1.88
N ALA A 304 -10.92 3.96 -1.26
CA ALA A 304 -10.67 4.53 0.06
C ALA A 304 -10.75 6.08 0.10
N LEU A 305 -10.69 6.74 -1.07
CA LEU A 305 -10.93 8.19 -1.16
C LEU A 305 -12.32 8.58 -0.64
N LEU A 306 -13.31 7.69 -0.79
CA LEU A 306 -14.71 7.92 -0.45
C LEU A 306 -15.09 7.45 0.97
N MET A 307 -14.15 6.93 1.76
CA MET A 307 -14.43 6.50 3.15
C MET A 307 -14.84 7.66 4.08
N ASP A 308 -14.52 8.90 3.73
CA ASP A 308 -14.99 10.05 4.51
C ASP A 308 -16.51 10.24 4.39
N VAL A 309 -17.11 9.84 3.25
CA VAL A 309 -18.56 9.83 3.08
C VAL A 309 -19.21 8.78 3.98
N GLU A 310 -18.58 7.60 4.12
CA GLU A 310 -19.05 6.55 5.04
C GLU A 310 -19.07 7.05 6.50
N ARG A 311 -18.00 7.72 6.92
CA ARG A 311 -17.82 8.20 8.31
C ARG A 311 -18.69 9.40 8.66
N ALA A 312 -19.20 10.12 7.67
CA ALA A 312 -20.02 11.29 7.89
C ALA A 312 -21.39 10.92 8.47
N THR A 313 -21.96 11.81 9.29
CA THR A 313 -23.36 11.67 9.73
C THR A 313 -24.31 11.81 8.55
N ALA A 314 -25.52 11.25 8.65
CA ALA A 314 -26.50 11.25 7.57
C ALA A 314 -26.75 12.65 6.96
N GLU A 315 -26.77 13.68 7.81
CA GLU A 315 -26.98 15.09 7.42
C GLU A 315 -25.80 15.69 6.66
N ASN A 316 -24.59 15.16 6.86
CA ASN A 316 -23.34 15.72 6.34
C ASN A 316 -22.75 14.92 5.16
N LYS A 317 -23.41 13.88 4.69
CA LYS A 317 -22.88 13.02 3.63
C LYS A 317 -22.59 13.74 2.32
N TRP A 318 -23.46 14.64 1.90
CA TRP A 318 -23.23 15.46 0.72
C TRP A 318 -22.08 16.45 0.93
N ALA A 319 -22.00 17.09 2.08
CA ALA A 319 -20.88 17.97 2.40
C ALA A 319 -19.55 17.21 2.41
N ALA A 320 -19.55 15.97 2.91
CA ALA A 320 -18.38 15.09 2.87
C ALA A 320 -18.00 14.74 1.43
N LEU A 321 -18.96 14.38 0.57
CA LEU A 321 -18.67 14.06 -0.85
C LEU A 321 -18.11 15.28 -1.60
N VAL A 322 -18.69 16.46 -1.39
CA VAL A 322 -18.18 17.74 -1.94
C VAL A 322 -16.72 17.97 -1.49
N SER A 323 -16.46 17.82 -0.19
CA SER A 323 -15.09 17.96 0.34
C SER A 323 -14.11 16.94 -0.25
N VAL A 324 -14.54 15.69 -0.42
CA VAL A 324 -13.72 14.63 -1.06
C VAL A 324 -13.44 14.96 -2.52
N TRP A 325 -14.43 15.47 -3.23
CA TRP A 325 -14.24 15.92 -4.61
C TRP A 325 -13.18 17.02 -4.69
N ASP A 326 -13.33 18.10 -3.94
CA ASP A 326 -12.43 19.26 -4.01
C ASP A 326 -11.01 18.94 -3.50
N SER A 327 -10.90 18.17 -2.42
CA SER A 327 -9.61 17.95 -1.75
C SER A 327 -8.85 16.72 -2.23
N LYS A 328 -9.55 15.72 -2.79
CA LYS A 328 -8.94 14.42 -3.10
C LYS A 328 -9.12 13.99 -4.56
N ILE A 329 -10.33 14.09 -5.13
CA ILE A 329 -10.61 13.56 -6.47
C ILE A 329 -10.13 14.56 -7.53
N TYR A 330 -10.65 15.77 -7.51
CA TYR A 330 -10.34 16.78 -8.51
C TYR A 330 -8.84 17.13 -8.63
N PRO A 331 -8.08 17.29 -7.54
CA PRO A 331 -6.64 17.51 -7.63
C PRO A 331 -5.90 16.37 -8.35
N GLN A 332 -6.28 15.12 -8.09
CA GLN A 332 -5.67 13.98 -8.78
C GLN A 332 -6.02 13.93 -10.28
N LEU A 333 -7.26 14.26 -10.65
CA LEU A 333 -7.66 14.37 -12.05
C LEU A 333 -6.88 15.50 -12.74
N SER A 334 -6.82 16.67 -12.12
CA SER A 334 -6.09 17.83 -12.65
C SER A 334 -4.61 17.56 -12.86
N GLU A 335 -4.00 16.79 -11.97
CA GLU A 335 -2.60 16.39 -12.10
C GLU A 335 -2.38 15.37 -13.22
N ARG A 336 -3.28 14.38 -13.35
CA ARG A 336 -3.16 13.31 -14.36
C ARG A 336 -3.40 13.81 -15.77
N PHE A 337 -4.37 14.71 -15.94
CA PHE A 337 -4.81 15.26 -17.23
C PHE A 337 -4.40 16.73 -17.43
N LEU A 338 -3.28 17.16 -16.79
CA LEU A 338 -2.82 18.56 -16.84
C LEU A 338 -2.62 19.12 -18.25
N GLN A 339 -2.25 18.26 -19.20
CA GLN A 339 -1.99 18.61 -20.59
C GLN A 339 -3.08 18.13 -21.56
N ASP A 340 -4.09 17.45 -21.06
CA ASP A 340 -5.19 16.88 -21.83
C ASP A 340 -6.52 17.51 -21.44
N SER A 341 -6.77 18.67 -22.06
CA SER A 341 -8.00 19.43 -21.84
C SER A 341 -9.24 18.76 -22.41
N ASP A 342 -9.11 17.93 -23.44
CA ASP A 342 -10.24 17.27 -24.07
C ASP A 342 -10.77 16.14 -23.18
N THR A 343 -9.90 15.30 -22.65
CA THR A 343 -10.28 14.29 -21.64
C THR A 343 -10.85 14.95 -20.38
N MET A 344 -10.29 16.06 -19.91
CA MET A 344 -10.89 16.79 -18.78
C MET A 344 -12.28 17.33 -19.09
N ARG A 345 -12.56 17.79 -20.32
CA ARG A 345 -13.91 18.18 -20.75
C ARG A 345 -14.90 17.01 -20.68
N ASP A 346 -14.46 15.83 -21.13
CA ASP A 346 -15.30 14.62 -21.09
C ASP A 346 -15.55 14.16 -19.66
N ILE A 347 -14.52 14.18 -18.80
CA ILE A 347 -14.65 13.87 -17.37
C ILE A 347 -15.67 14.80 -16.71
N LEU A 348 -15.58 16.09 -16.98
CA LEU A 348 -16.40 17.14 -16.38
C LEU A 348 -17.72 17.34 -17.15
N LYS A 349 -17.96 16.63 -18.26
CA LYS A 349 -19.13 16.82 -19.15
C LYS A 349 -19.36 18.29 -19.57
N ALA A 350 -18.26 19.03 -19.77
CA ALA A 350 -18.28 20.47 -19.96
C ALA A 350 -19.01 20.95 -21.23
N THR A 351 -19.28 20.02 -22.16
CA THR A 351 -19.89 20.34 -23.47
C THR A 351 -21.40 20.20 -23.51
N SER A 352 -22.03 19.64 -22.47
CA SER A 352 -23.39 19.12 -22.63
C SER A 352 -24.47 19.75 -21.74
N SER A 353 -24.16 20.66 -20.80
CA SER A 353 -25.17 21.13 -19.86
C SER A 353 -24.91 22.53 -19.28
N ASN A 354 -26.00 23.27 -19.14
CA ASN A 354 -26.03 24.57 -18.44
C ASN A 354 -25.80 24.41 -16.92
N VAL A 355 -26.04 23.24 -16.34
CA VAL A 355 -25.83 22.96 -14.89
C VAL A 355 -24.35 23.03 -14.51
N VAL A 356 -23.48 22.58 -15.40
CA VAL A 356 -22.03 22.52 -15.15
C VAL A 356 -21.33 23.81 -15.60
N GLY A 357 -21.91 24.55 -16.51
CA GLY A 357 -21.29 25.74 -17.13
C GLY A 357 -20.84 26.81 -16.14
N ASP A 358 -21.54 26.95 -15.01
CA ASP A 358 -21.17 27.91 -13.95
C ASP A 358 -20.02 27.45 -13.04
N PHE A 359 -19.76 26.14 -13.01
CA PHE A 359 -18.72 25.52 -12.17
C PHE A 359 -17.43 25.27 -12.97
N ILE A 360 -17.53 25.15 -14.29
CA ILE A 360 -16.41 24.87 -15.17
C ILE A 360 -16.06 26.13 -15.92
N PHE A 361 -14.80 26.54 -15.89
CA PHE A 361 -14.29 27.64 -16.66
C PHE A 361 -13.04 27.25 -17.45
N GLU A 362 -12.92 27.74 -18.66
CA GLU A 362 -11.70 27.61 -19.45
C GLU A 362 -10.67 28.66 -19.00
N ARG A 363 -9.50 28.23 -18.53
CA ARG A 363 -8.37 29.12 -18.34
C ARG A 363 -7.78 29.49 -19.72
N GLY A 364 -8.01 30.70 -20.18
CA GLY A 364 -7.40 31.11 -21.44
C GLY A 364 -7.98 32.40 -22.07
N GLN A 365 -9.07 32.93 -21.56
CA GLN A 365 -9.66 34.15 -22.11
C GLN A 365 -9.29 35.43 -21.35
N ILE A 366 -8.15 35.48 -20.67
CA ILE A 366 -7.59 36.76 -20.19
C ILE A 366 -6.51 37.19 -21.18
N GLY A 367 -6.94 37.97 -22.18
CA GLY A 367 -6.05 38.55 -23.19
C GLY A 367 -5.77 37.61 -24.36
N GLN A 368 -5.96 38.12 -25.55
CA GLN A 368 -5.89 37.58 -26.92
C GLN A 368 -4.64 36.70 -27.24
N ASP A 369 -4.31 35.72 -26.45
CA ASP A 369 -3.27 34.74 -26.78
C ASP A 369 -3.95 33.38 -27.01
N PRO A 370 -4.14 32.93 -28.25
CA PRO A 370 -4.74 31.65 -28.56
C PRO A 370 -3.72 30.55 -28.32
N ARG A 371 -3.45 30.19 -27.06
CA ARG A 371 -2.69 29.00 -26.79
C ARG A 371 -3.59 27.79 -26.99
N PRO A 372 -3.17 26.81 -27.80
CA PRO A 372 -3.99 25.64 -28.12
C PRO A 372 -4.27 24.71 -26.91
N ASN A 373 -3.75 25.02 -25.71
CA ASN A 373 -3.89 24.24 -24.49
C ASN A 373 -4.47 25.07 -23.36
N ALA A 374 -5.69 25.59 -23.53
CA ALA A 374 -6.42 26.19 -22.43
C ALA A 374 -6.76 25.11 -21.37
N SER A 375 -6.14 25.19 -20.19
CA SER A 375 -6.47 24.29 -19.09
C SER A 375 -7.88 24.57 -18.59
N ILE A 376 -8.72 23.55 -18.51
CA ILE A 376 -10.03 23.62 -17.89
C ILE A 376 -9.85 23.54 -16.39
N GLY A 377 -10.43 24.47 -15.65
CA GLY A 377 -10.48 24.44 -14.19
C GLY A 377 -11.92 24.35 -13.72
N VAL A 378 -12.19 23.57 -12.72
CA VAL A 378 -13.44 23.60 -11.97
C VAL A 378 -13.31 24.63 -10.88
N ARG A 379 -14.33 25.46 -10.69
CA ARG A 379 -14.39 26.33 -9.51
C ARG A 379 -14.53 25.49 -8.26
N ASP A 380 -13.92 25.96 -7.19
CA ASP A 380 -14.03 25.35 -5.87
C ASP A 380 -15.52 25.17 -5.49
N PHE A 381 -15.95 23.94 -5.31
CA PHE A 381 -17.33 23.62 -4.91
C PHE A 381 -17.61 24.09 -3.48
N SER A 382 -16.59 24.13 -2.63
CA SER A 382 -16.74 24.60 -1.25
C SER A 382 -17.07 26.10 -1.13
N ALA A 383 -16.82 26.87 -2.19
CA ALA A 383 -17.17 28.30 -2.26
C ALA A 383 -18.66 28.56 -2.55
N ARG A 384 -19.45 27.49 -2.84
CA ARG A 384 -20.88 27.56 -3.14
C ARG A 384 -21.70 26.79 -2.13
N SER A 385 -23.04 26.87 -2.23
CA SER A 385 -23.90 26.06 -1.39
C SER A 385 -23.69 24.56 -1.67
N VAL A 386 -23.82 23.73 -0.62
CA VAL A 386 -23.73 22.26 -0.78
C VAL A 386 -24.81 21.75 -1.74
N GLU A 387 -25.97 22.40 -1.80
CA GLU A 387 -27.08 22.05 -2.70
C GLU A 387 -26.70 22.19 -4.17
N GLU A 388 -26.08 23.33 -4.55
CA GLU A 388 -25.61 23.55 -5.91
C GLU A 388 -24.49 22.57 -6.31
N ALA A 389 -23.54 22.31 -5.42
CA ALA A 389 -22.48 21.34 -5.65
C ALA A 389 -23.03 19.90 -5.78
N THR A 390 -24.06 19.56 -5.00
CA THR A 390 -24.75 18.27 -5.04
C THR A 390 -25.35 18.00 -6.42
N GLU A 391 -26.01 18.98 -7.05
CA GLU A 391 -26.60 18.83 -8.37
C GLU A 391 -25.53 18.56 -9.44
N VAL A 392 -24.40 19.27 -9.36
CA VAL A 392 -23.28 19.03 -10.27
C VAL A 392 -22.70 17.63 -10.09
N LEU A 393 -22.48 17.18 -8.85
CA LEU A 393 -21.95 15.83 -8.59
C LEU A 393 -22.90 14.73 -9.07
N ARG A 394 -24.21 14.88 -8.87
CA ARG A 394 -25.22 13.97 -9.43
C ARG A 394 -25.14 13.90 -10.96
N TYR A 395 -25.03 15.06 -11.61
CA TYR A 395 -24.87 15.10 -13.05
C TYR A 395 -23.58 14.45 -13.53
N LEU A 396 -22.47 14.66 -12.83
CA LEU A 396 -21.19 14.03 -13.14
C LEU A 396 -21.22 12.51 -12.91
N ALA A 397 -22.01 12.01 -11.96
CA ALA A 397 -22.10 10.60 -11.64
C ALA A 397 -22.95 9.79 -12.67
N LEU A 398 -23.96 10.39 -13.25
CA LEU A 398 -24.84 9.77 -14.26
C LEU A 398 -24.24 9.84 -15.67
#